data_652c882d5b24d0573adeae56f3fde6e9
#
_entry.id   652c882d5b24d0573adeae56f3fde6e9
#
_cell.length_a   1.000
_cell.length_b   1.000
_cell.length_c   1.000
_cell.angle_alpha   90.00
_cell.angle_beta   90.00
_cell.angle_gamma   90.00
#
_symmetry.space_group_name_H-M   'P 1'
#
loop_
_entity.id
_entity.type
_entity.pdbx_description
1 polymer ?
#
loop_
_entity_poly.entity_id
_entity_poly.type
_entity_poly.pdbx_seq_one_letter_code
_entity_poly.pdbx_strand_id
1 'polypeptide(L)'
;MRIGLAANRLHHHDARAALFRWLRASEPGLRELGVTLCAVGRTHDAIQRNGFLAGYDGLQRYPYGREGGLMKLVAEVVGMGAERTLDGAVYLMDPVDPSSVFPEATALKRQCVIHGKPFISTVATARDWIEVERIHAGLAADAGTDDLHAFEGQTLALIAHDAMKPAMLAFADEHFDVLARFGERVATGTTGQRLNELAWSRGWPSDTPWVTRYQSGPMGGDAQIADRVLEGRCQRAIFFEDPHVARQHEADIQLLERAVTTVTDQAVCITAPRVAARWAAAAALRAG
;
A
#
# COMPACT_ATOMS: atom_id res chain seq x y z
N MET A 1 5.24 12.14 12.89
CA MET A 1 4.70 11.73 11.56
C MET A 1 3.21 12.02 11.51
N ARG A 2 2.73 12.64 10.42
CA ARG A 2 1.33 13.08 10.24
C ARG A 2 0.71 12.33 9.06
N ILE A 3 -0.37 11.63 9.28
CA ILE A 3 -1.03 10.78 8.27
C ILE A 3 -2.49 11.20 8.10
N GLY A 4 -2.88 11.45 6.86
CA GLY A 4 -4.28 11.66 6.51
C GLY A 4 -5.08 10.36 6.68
N LEU A 5 -6.28 10.45 7.26
CA LEU A 5 -7.13 9.28 7.46
C LEU A 5 -8.53 9.51 6.92
N ALA A 6 -8.94 8.68 6.00
CA ALA A 6 -10.31 8.58 5.53
C ALA A 6 -10.73 7.12 5.39
N ALA A 7 -12.00 6.85 5.50
CA ALA A 7 -12.58 5.55 5.22
C ALA A 7 -13.92 5.73 4.48
N ASN A 8 -14.24 4.80 3.59
CA ASN A 8 -15.55 4.77 2.96
C ASN A 8 -16.66 4.72 4.02
N ARG A 9 -17.81 5.31 3.71
CA ARG A 9 -18.97 5.38 4.62
C ARG A 9 -19.43 4.01 5.16
N LEU A 10 -19.24 2.95 4.39
CA LEU A 10 -19.61 1.59 4.79
C LEU A 10 -18.71 1.07 5.93
N HIS A 11 -17.53 1.65 6.11
CA HIS A 11 -16.64 1.32 7.23
C HIS A 11 -16.93 2.09 8.53
N HIS A 12 -18.01 2.89 8.61
CA HIS A 12 -18.29 3.73 9.77
C HIS A 12 -19.30 3.13 10.75
N HIS A 13 -20.01 2.07 10.40
CA HIS A 13 -21.17 1.60 11.16
C HIS A 13 -21.00 0.21 11.79
N ASP A 14 -20.28 -0.69 11.15
CA ASP A 14 -20.05 -2.06 11.68
C ASP A 14 -18.69 -2.10 12.38
N ALA A 15 -18.66 -2.53 13.64
CA ALA A 15 -17.43 -2.72 14.42
C ALA A 15 -16.46 -3.75 13.80
N ARG A 16 -16.92 -4.58 12.84
CA ARG A 16 -16.12 -5.51 12.05
C ARG A 16 -15.59 -4.90 10.77
N ALA A 17 -15.96 -3.66 10.44
CA ALA A 17 -15.49 -2.99 9.23
C ALA A 17 -13.95 -2.79 9.22
N ALA A 18 -13.39 -2.62 8.04
CA ALA A 18 -11.94 -2.50 7.81
C ALA A 18 -11.28 -1.45 8.71
N LEU A 19 -11.92 -0.27 8.88
CA LEU A 19 -11.42 0.79 9.76
C LEU A 19 -11.15 0.29 11.19
N PHE A 20 -12.11 -0.43 11.76
CA PHE A 20 -12.01 -0.86 13.16
C PHE A 20 -11.15 -2.12 13.33
N ARG A 21 -11.08 -3.00 12.31
CA ARG A 21 -10.12 -4.10 12.32
C ARG A 21 -8.68 -3.57 12.32
N TRP A 22 -8.39 -2.60 11.44
CA TRP A 22 -7.09 -1.95 11.41
C TRP A 22 -6.76 -1.27 12.74
N LEU A 23 -7.64 -0.42 13.27
CA LEU A 23 -7.38 0.29 14.52
C LEU A 23 -7.15 -0.67 15.69
N ARG A 24 -7.94 -1.74 15.78
CA ARG A 24 -7.76 -2.77 16.83
C ARG A 24 -6.40 -3.43 16.78
N ALA A 25 -5.91 -3.71 15.58
CA ALA A 25 -4.60 -4.33 15.40
C ALA A 25 -3.43 -3.34 15.57
N SER A 26 -3.65 -2.05 15.24
CA SER A 26 -2.56 -1.08 15.08
C SER A 26 -2.50 0.01 16.14
N GLU A 27 -3.54 0.16 16.98
CA GLU A 27 -3.59 1.23 18.00
C GLU A 27 -2.36 1.27 18.91
N PRO A 28 -1.82 0.12 19.41
CA PRO A 28 -0.60 0.14 20.20
C PRO A 28 0.59 0.77 19.45
N GLY A 29 0.83 0.34 18.22
CA GLY A 29 1.91 0.86 17.38
C GLY A 29 1.72 2.34 17.00
N LEU A 30 0.50 2.78 16.73
CA LEU A 30 0.19 4.19 16.47
C LEU A 30 0.55 5.08 17.67
N ARG A 31 0.23 4.64 18.88
CA ARG A 31 0.55 5.35 20.13
C ARG A 31 2.06 5.36 20.41
N GLU A 32 2.72 4.22 20.23
CA GLU A 32 4.15 4.05 20.45
C GLU A 32 4.98 4.92 19.50
N LEU A 33 4.57 5.02 18.24
CA LEU A 33 5.19 5.86 17.22
C LEU A 33 4.79 7.35 17.33
N GLY A 34 3.81 7.71 18.14
CA GLY A 34 3.29 9.08 18.24
C GLY A 34 2.70 9.60 16.93
N VAL A 35 2.00 8.74 16.16
CA VAL A 35 1.46 9.10 14.86
C VAL A 35 0.30 10.08 14.99
N THR A 36 0.37 11.23 14.35
CA THR A 36 -0.78 12.13 14.23
C THR A 36 -1.68 11.68 13.09
N LEU A 37 -2.89 11.25 13.41
CA LEU A 37 -3.93 10.87 12.45
C LEU A 37 -4.89 12.03 12.20
N CYS A 38 -4.81 12.60 10.99
CA CYS A 38 -5.66 13.69 10.53
C CYS A 38 -6.93 13.12 9.86
N ALA A 39 -7.94 12.81 10.68
CA ALA A 39 -9.12 12.07 10.24
C ALA A 39 -10.23 12.97 9.70
N VAL A 40 -10.72 12.69 8.48
CA VAL A 40 -11.90 13.35 7.89
C VAL A 40 -13.12 13.15 8.79
N GLY A 41 -13.94 14.20 8.94
CA GLY A 41 -14.95 14.32 10.00
C GLY A 41 -15.79 13.08 10.29
N ARG A 42 -16.38 12.43 9.27
CA ARG A 42 -17.17 11.20 9.50
C ARG A 42 -16.33 10.02 10.00
N THR A 43 -15.11 9.89 9.49
CA THR A 43 -14.17 8.87 9.94
C THR A 43 -13.76 9.13 11.39
N HIS A 44 -13.44 10.37 11.73
CA HIS A 44 -13.15 10.79 13.10
C HIS A 44 -14.32 10.46 14.05
N ASP A 45 -15.54 10.87 13.68
CA ASP A 45 -16.73 10.63 14.51
C ASP A 45 -17.01 9.14 14.70
N ALA A 46 -16.74 8.32 13.68
CA ALA A 46 -16.89 6.88 13.77
C ALA A 46 -15.86 6.26 14.74
N ILE A 47 -14.61 6.72 14.70
CA ILE A 47 -13.55 6.29 15.63
C ILE A 47 -13.95 6.59 17.07
N GLN A 48 -14.35 7.83 17.36
CA GLN A 48 -14.75 8.23 18.71
C GLN A 48 -15.96 7.47 19.21
N ARG A 49 -17.00 7.33 18.38
CA ARG A 49 -18.24 6.62 18.74
C ARG A 49 -18.00 5.16 19.11
N ASN A 50 -17.02 4.52 18.50
CA ASN A 50 -16.65 3.13 18.77
C ASN A 50 -15.55 2.99 19.82
N GLY A 51 -15.13 4.07 20.47
CA GLY A 51 -14.19 4.05 21.59
C GLY A 51 -12.74 3.78 21.24
N PHE A 52 -12.37 3.82 19.94
CA PHE A 52 -10.97 3.68 19.52
C PHE A 52 -10.19 4.97 19.72
N LEU A 53 -8.90 4.86 19.98
CA LEU A 53 -7.98 5.97 20.23
C LEU A 53 -8.46 6.91 21.35
N ALA A 54 -9.18 6.39 22.32
CA ALA A 54 -9.67 7.17 23.46
C ALA A 54 -8.48 7.77 24.22
N GLY A 55 -8.53 9.08 24.49
CA GLY A 55 -7.43 9.80 25.15
C GLY A 55 -6.14 9.89 24.35
N TYR A 56 -6.16 9.65 23.05
CA TYR A 56 -5.01 9.79 22.18
C TYR A 56 -4.97 11.19 21.53
N ASP A 57 -4.05 12.02 21.95
CA ASP A 57 -3.89 13.42 21.47
C ASP A 57 -3.49 13.48 19.99
N GLY A 58 -2.96 12.38 19.44
CA GLY A 58 -2.60 12.26 18.02
C GLY A 58 -3.80 12.17 17.07
N LEU A 59 -5.03 11.95 17.57
CA LEU A 59 -6.21 11.93 16.71
C LEU A 59 -6.76 13.34 16.49
N GLN A 60 -6.57 13.88 15.29
CA GLN A 60 -7.01 15.23 14.91
C GLN A 60 -8.22 15.16 13.97
N ARG A 61 -9.23 16.00 14.28
CA ARG A 61 -10.43 16.13 13.46
C ARG A 61 -10.21 17.04 12.26
N TYR A 62 -10.54 16.56 11.07
CA TYR A 62 -10.60 17.35 9.83
C TYR A 62 -12.06 17.63 9.42
N PRO A 63 -12.31 18.58 8.51
CA PRO A 63 -13.66 18.87 8.00
C PRO A 63 -14.33 17.61 7.45
N TYR A 64 -15.66 17.62 7.37
CA TYR A 64 -16.39 16.55 6.68
C TYR A 64 -16.02 16.52 5.19
N GLY A 65 -16.21 15.37 4.53
CA GLY A 65 -15.96 15.22 3.09
C GLY A 65 -16.66 16.29 2.26
N ARG A 66 -17.97 16.54 2.51
CA ARG A 66 -18.75 17.60 1.87
C ARG A 66 -18.27 19.04 2.17
N GLU A 67 -17.46 19.21 3.17
CA GLU A 67 -16.84 20.48 3.57
C GLU A 67 -15.38 20.58 3.08
N GLY A 68 -14.99 19.68 2.18
CA GLY A 68 -13.65 19.66 1.58
C GLY A 68 -12.61 18.89 2.37
N GLY A 69 -13.00 18.00 3.32
CA GLY A 69 -12.05 17.23 4.15
C GLY A 69 -11.06 16.41 3.33
N LEU A 70 -11.51 15.72 2.27
CA LEU A 70 -10.61 14.99 1.36
C LEU A 70 -9.70 15.93 0.56
N MET A 71 -10.24 17.06 0.06
CA MET A 71 -9.44 18.07 -0.64
C MET A 71 -8.34 18.65 0.25
N LYS A 72 -8.63 18.83 1.55
CA LYS A 72 -7.63 19.25 2.53
C LYS A 72 -6.52 18.22 2.67
N LEU A 73 -6.84 16.92 2.73
CA LEU A 73 -5.82 15.87 2.76
C LEU A 73 -4.94 15.93 1.50
N VAL A 74 -5.54 16.10 0.31
CA VAL A 74 -4.80 16.24 -0.96
C VAL A 74 -3.82 17.40 -0.88
N ALA A 75 -4.29 18.59 -0.50
CA ALA A 75 -3.45 19.78 -0.40
C ALA A 75 -2.29 19.60 0.60
N GLU A 76 -2.53 18.96 1.73
CA GLU A 76 -1.52 18.75 2.76
C GLU A 76 -0.56 17.60 2.43
N VAL A 77 -0.95 16.62 1.59
CA VAL A 77 0.00 15.65 1.00
C VAL A 77 0.97 16.35 0.05
N VAL A 78 0.50 17.29 -0.76
CA VAL A 78 1.37 18.13 -1.63
C VAL A 78 2.33 18.96 -0.76
N GLY A 79 1.83 19.57 0.31
CA GLY A 79 2.60 20.35 1.27
C GLY A 79 2.03 21.75 1.46
N MET A 80 1.72 22.08 2.69
CA MET A 80 1.16 23.38 3.12
C MET A 80 1.99 23.99 4.27
N GLY A 81 3.32 23.85 4.17
CA GLY A 81 4.26 24.20 5.23
C GLY A 81 4.49 23.03 6.19
N ALA A 82 5.58 23.08 6.97
CA ALA A 82 6.06 21.96 7.77
C ALA A 82 5.02 21.41 8.76
N GLU A 83 4.25 22.28 9.40
CA GLU A 83 3.25 21.90 10.41
C GLU A 83 1.98 21.29 9.82
N ARG A 84 1.75 21.49 8.51
CA ARG A 84 0.54 21.05 7.82
C ARG A 84 0.80 20.05 6.70
N THR A 85 2.04 19.63 6.51
CA THR A 85 2.39 18.62 5.52
C THR A 85 2.08 17.24 6.07
N LEU A 86 1.35 16.42 5.30
CA LEU A 86 1.12 15.01 5.60
C LEU A 86 2.24 14.18 4.99
N ASP A 87 2.67 13.16 5.74
CA ASP A 87 3.70 12.20 5.34
C ASP A 87 3.11 11.06 4.49
N GLY A 88 1.80 10.91 4.45
CA GLY A 88 1.07 9.91 3.68
C GLY A 88 -0.42 9.93 3.98
N ALA A 89 -1.15 8.97 3.45
CA ALA A 89 -2.58 8.83 3.69
C ALA A 89 -3.02 7.36 3.78
N VAL A 90 -3.91 7.09 4.73
CA VAL A 90 -4.73 5.89 4.79
C VAL A 90 -6.12 6.24 4.27
N TYR A 91 -6.53 5.59 3.20
CA TYR A 91 -7.88 5.68 2.70
C TYR A 91 -8.46 4.28 2.49
N LEU A 92 -9.19 3.79 3.50
CA LEU A 92 -9.82 2.48 3.43
C LEU A 92 -11.05 2.54 2.52
N MET A 93 -10.90 1.96 1.35
CA MET A 93 -11.91 1.94 0.31
C MET A 93 -12.84 0.74 0.47
N ASP A 94 -14.08 0.89 0.00
CA ASP A 94 -14.97 -0.24 -0.24
C ASP A 94 -14.96 -0.57 -1.74
N PRO A 95 -14.67 -1.82 -2.13
CA PRO A 95 -14.48 -2.17 -3.54
C PRO A 95 -15.78 -2.13 -4.37
N VAL A 96 -16.94 -2.12 -3.73
CA VAL A 96 -18.23 -2.11 -4.42
C VAL A 96 -18.97 -0.78 -4.37
N ASP A 97 -18.55 0.15 -3.48
CA ASP A 97 -19.16 1.49 -3.40
C ASP A 97 -18.45 2.46 -4.36
N PRO A 98 -19.14 2.94 -5.41
CA PRO A 98 -18.57 3.93 -6.34
C PRO A 98 -18.05 5.20 -5.68
N SER A 99 -18.53 5.53 -4.48
CA SER A 99 -18.05 6.69 -3.72
C SER A 99 -16.60 6.52 -3.21
N SER A 100 -16.03 5.32 -3.30
CA SER A 100 -14.61 5.09 -3.01
C SER A 100 -13.67 5.69 -4.05
N VAL A 101 -14.16 6.00 -5.25
CA VAL A 101 -13.37 6.52 -6.38
C VAL A 101 -13.77 7.95 -6.77
N PHE A 102 -14.14 8.77 -5.79
CA PHE A 102 -14.34 10.19 -6.02
C PHE A 102 -13.08 10.86 -6.59
N PRO A 103 -13.22 11.95 -7.35
CA PRO A 103 -12.07 12.69 -7.88
C PRO A 103 -11.02 13.04 -6.83
N GLU A 104 -11.44 13.39 -5.62
CA GLU A 104 -10.55 13.72 -4.51
C GLU A 104 -9.79 12.49 -3.99
N ALA A 105 -10.40 11.30 -3.99
CA ALA A 105 -9.75 10.06 -3.59
C ALA A 105 -8.67 9.68 -4.61
N THR A 106 -8.99 9.77 -5.91
CA THR A 106 -8.04 9.55 -7.00
C THR A 106 -6.90 10.57 -6.95
N ALA A 107 -7.22 11.84 -6.69
CA ALA A 107 -6.21 12.89 -6.53
C ALA A 107 -5.32 12.63 -5.31
N LEU A 108 -5.87 12.17 -4.18
CA LEU A 108 -5.10 11.83 -2.98
C LEU A 108 -4.07 10.73 -3.28
N LYS A 109 -4.51 9.64 -3.91
CA LYS A 109 -3.61 8.56 -4.35
C LYS A 109 -2.51 9.10 -5.25
N ARG A 110 -2.90 9.80 -6.32
CA ARG A 110 -1.95 10.36 -7.29
C ARG A 110 -0.91 11.27 -6.63
N GLN A 111 -1.31 12.15 -5.72
CA GLN A 111 -0.37 13.03 -5.02
C GLN A 111 0.55 12.25 -4.08
N CYS A 112 0.07 11.22 -3.40
CA CYS A 112 0.95 10.33 -2.62
C CYS A 112 2.02 9.69 -3.52
N VAL A 113 1.64 9.15 -4.69
CA VAL A 113 2.60 8.54 -5.64
C VAL A 113 3.60 9.58 -6.15
N ILE A 114 3.17 10.77 -6.60
CA ILE A 114 4.04 11.85 -7.08
C ILE A 114 5.09 12.26 -6.03
N HIS A 115 4.66 12.37 -4.78
CA HIS A 115 5.53 12.80 -3.68
C HIS A 115 6.27 11.65 -2.98
N GLY A 116 6.17 10.41 -3.49
CA GLY A 116 6.81 9.22 -2.91
C GLY A 116 6.35 8.94 -1.48
N LYS A 117 5.09 9.25 -1.18
CA LYS A 117 4.43 9.05 0.12
C LYS A 117 3.53 7.83 0.09
N PRO A 118 3.34 7.11 1.21
CA PRO A 118 2.45 5.97 1.25
C PRO A 118 0.98 6.39 0.99
N PHE A 119 0.34 5.71 0.05
CA PHE A 119 -1.11 5.64 -0.08
C PHE A 119 -1.56 4.25 0.32
N ILE A 120 -2.32 4.14 1.38
CA ILE A 120 -2.67 2.90 2.05
C ILE A 120 -4.16 2.67 1.90
N SER A 121 -4.56 1.64 1.15
CA SER A 121 -5.96 1.36 0.83
C SER A 121 -6.50 0.06 1.44
N THR A 122 -5.64 -0.77 2.05
CA THR A 122 -6.04 -2.04 2.64
C THR A 122 -5.63 -2.15 4.11
N VAL A 123 -6.30 -3.00 4.88
CA VAL A 123 -5.96 -3.30 6.28
C VAL A 123 -4.58 -3.94 6.36
N ALA A 124 -4.26 -4.89 5.46
CA ALA A 124 -2.96 -5.53 5.43
C ALA A 124 -1.83 -4.53 5.18
N THR A 125 -1.98 -3.64 4.18
CA THR A 125 -0.99 -2.58 3.92
C THR A 125 -0.84 -1.63 5.11
N ALA A 126 -1.94 -1.31 5.80
CA ALA A 126 -1.91 -0.42 6.94
C ALA A 126 -1.21 -1.04 8.18
N ARG A 127 -1.38 -2.36 8.39
CA ARG A 127 -0.64 -3.12 9.41
C ARG A 127 0.84 -3.21 9.08
N ASP A 128 1.15 -3.57 7.84
CA ASP A 128 2.52 -3.67 7.32
C ASP A 128 3.26 -2.32 7.41
N TRP A 129 2.59 -1.22 7.07
CA TRP A 129 3.15 0.11 7.19
C TRP A 129 3.52 0.48 8.64
N ILE A 130 2.65 0.20 9.61
CA ILE A 130 2.96 0.44 11.04
C ILE A 130 4.21 -0.36 11.44
N GLU A 131 4.29 -1.63 11.02
CA GLU A 131 5.46 -2.46 11.31
C GLU A 131 6.74 -1.88 10.69
N VAL A 132 6.68 -1.47 9.42
CA VAL A 132 7.81 -0.80 8.75
C VAL A 132 8.29 0.42 9.54
N GLU A 133 7.37 1.26 10.01
CA GLU A 133 7.72 2.44 10.79
C GLU A 133 8.29 2.08 12.18
N ARG A 134 7.78 1.02 12.82
CA ARG A 134 8.31 0.50 14.09
C ARG A 134 9.76 0.03 13.95
N ILE A 135 10.03 -0.78 12.92
CA ILE A 135 11.39 -1.26 12.63
C ILE A 135 12.35 -0.10 12.39
N HIS A 136 11.95 0.90 11.59
CA HIS A 136 12.78 2.08 11.35
C HIS A 136 12.96 2.98 12.58
N ALA A 137 12.05 2.91 13.54
CA ALA A 137 12.20 3.58 14.84
C ALA A 137 13.07 2.78 15.83
N GLY A 138 13.60 1.62 15.44
CA GLY A 138 14.40 0.74 16.29
C GLY A 138 13.60 -0.03 17.33
N LEU A 139 12.29 -0.14 17.14
CA LEU A 139 11.40 -0.92 18.00
C LEU A 139 11.45 -2.40 17.62
N ALA A 140 11.14 -3.27 18.57
CA ALA A 140 11.03 -4.70 18.33
C ALA A 140 9.91 -5.01 17.33
N ALA A 141 10.12 -6.04 16.50
CA ALA A 141 9.11 -6.55 15.59
C ALA A 141 7.83 -6.95 16.33
N ASP A 142 6.68 -6.63 15.75
CA ASP A 142 5.37 -7.02 16.28
C ASP A 142 4.99 -8.41 15.76
N ALA A 143 4.94 -9.40 16.63
CA ALA A 143 4.50 -10.75 16.29
C ALA A 143 3.09 -10.78 15.67
N GLY A 144 2.24 -9.77 15.96
CA GLY A 144 0.94 -9.60 15.33
C GLY A 144 1.01 -9.37 13.81
N THR A 145 2.21 -9.14 13.24
CA THR A 145 2.42 -8.95 11.80
C THR A 145 3.24 -10.06 11.13
N ASP A 146 3.55 -11.15 11.85
CA ASP A 146 4.35 -12.27 11.31
C ASP A 146 3.73 -12.89 10.08
N ASP A 147 2.40 -12.93 10.00
CA ASP A 147 1.64 -13.38 8.84
C ASP A 147 1.96 -12.58 7.56
N LEU A 148 2.26 -11.28 7.69
CA LEU A 148 2.61 -10.40 6.57
C LEU A 148 4.09 -10.52 6.15
N HIS A 149 4.93 -11.16 6.98
CA HIS A 149 6.37 -11.30 6.77
C HIS A 149 6.84 -12.74 6.59
N ALA A 150 5.92 -13.72 6.51
CA ALA A 150 6.21 -15.13 6.21
C ALA A 150 6.44 -15.32 4.69
N PHE A 151 7.45 -14.64 4.14
CA PHE A 151 7.68 -14.51 2.70
C PHE A 151 7.84 -15.83 1.96
N GLU A 152 8.42 -16.86 2.58
CA GLU A 152 8.61 -18.19 1.97
C GLU A 152 7.30 -18.84 1.52
N GLY A 153 6.21 -18.55 2.24
CA GLY A 153 4.86 -19.03 1.91
C GLY A 153 4.04 -18.07 1.05
N GLN A 154 4.63 -16.95 0.63
CA GLN A 154 3.91 -15.88 -0.07
C GLN A 154 4.34 -15.72 -1.51
N THR A 155 3.42 -15.20 -2.32
CA THR A 155 3.69 -14.74 -3.69
C THR A 155 3.81 -13.22 -3.71
N LEU A 156 4.88 -12.73 -4.36
CA LEU A 156 5.16 -11.32 -4.65
C LEU A 156 4.85 -11.02 -6.12
N ALA A 157 4.00 -10.04 -6.38
CA ALA A 157 3.78 -9.49 -7.72
C ALA A 157 4.62 -8.22 -7.92
N LEU A 158 5.38 -8.15 -9.02
CA LEU A 158 6.20 -7.01 -9.43
C LEU A 158 5.66 -6.44 -10.74
N ILE A 159 5.04 -5.27 -10.66
CA ILE A 159 4.34 -4.63 -11.77
C ILE A 159 4.88 -3.20 -11.93
N ALA A 160 5.05 -2.76 -13.16
CA ALA A 160 5.45 -1.38 -13.43
C ALA A 160 4.86 -0.87 -14.75
N HIS A 161 4.38 0.36 -14.76
CA HIS A 161 4.13 1.09 -16.01
C HIS A 161 5.41 1.23 -16.82
N ASP A 162 5.28 1.46 -18.11
CA ASP A 162 6.43 1.49 -19.03
C ASP A 162 7.52 2.47 -18.59
N ALA A 163 7.16 3.68 -18.22
CA ALA A 163 8.08 4.69 -17.71
C ALA A 163 8.74 4.31 -16.37
N MET A 164 8.14 3.42 -15.60
CA MET A 164 8.60 3.02 -14.27
C MET A 164 9.39 1.71 -14.26
N LYS A 165 9.53 1.02 -15.41
CA LYS A 165 10.32 -0.21 -15.51
C LYS A 165 11.79 -0.04 -15.09
N PRO A 166 12.50 1.04 -15.47
CA PRO A 166 13.86 1.27 -14.97
C PRO A 166 13.92 1.38 -13.44
N ALA A 167 12.96 2.06 -12.82
CA ALA A 167 12.87 2.16 -11.35
C ALA A 167 12.59 0.80 -10.70
N MET A 168 11.74 -0.03 -11.31
CA MET A 168 11.47 -1.40 -10.83
C MET A 168 12.71 -2.28 -10.88
N LEU A 169 13.50 -2.19 -11.95
CA LEU A 169 14.76 -2.94 -12.08
C LEU A 169 15.78 -2.50 -11.05
N ALA A 170 15.96 -1.19 -10.88
CA ALA A 170 16.88 -0.65 -9.86
C ALA A 170 16.47 -1.10 -8.45
N PHE A 171 15.19 -1.04 -8.13
CA PHE A 171 14.64 -1.53 -6.86
C PHE A 171 14.88 -3.04 -6.67
N ALA A 172 14.65 -3.84 -7.72
CA ALA A 172 14.86 -5.29 -7.66
C ALA A 172 16.34 -5.65 -7.53
N ASP A 173 17.25 -4.89 -8.15
CA ASP A 173 18.69 -5.08 -8.04
C ASP A 173 19.18 -4.75 -6.62
N GLU A 174 18.79 -3.60 -6.08
CA GLU A 174 19.18 -3.14 -4.74
C GLU A 174 18.67 -4.07 -3.62
N HIS A 175 17.46 -4.58 -3.76
CA HIS A 175 16.79 -5.38 -2.72
C HIS A 175 16.63 -6.85 -3.10
N PHE A 176 17.49 -7.37 -3.99
CA PHE A 176 17.37 -8.70 -4.56
C PHE A 176 17.22 -9.80 -3.51
N ASP A 177 18.03 -9.76 -2.47
CA ASP A 177 18.04 -10.81 -1.42
C ASP A 177 16.73 -10.84 -0.62
N VAL A 178 16.13 -9.68 -0.35
CA VAL A 178 14.81 -9.59 0.31
C VAL A 178 13.73 -10.17 -0.59
N LEU A 179 13.73 -9.79 -1.87
CA LEU A 179 12.73 -10.25 -2.83
C LEU A 179 12.89 -11.73 -3.16
N ALA A 180 14.12 -12.27 -3.11
CA ALA A 180 14.38 -13.70 -3.31
C ALA A 180 13.83 -14.58 -2.20
N ARG A 181 13.51 -14.04 -1.02
CA ARG A 181 12.90 -14.78 0.10
C ARG A 181 11.47 -15.22 -0.16
N PHE A 182 10.76 -14.57 -1.11
CA PHE A 182 9.40 -14.98 -1.45
C PHE A 182 9.39 -16.36 -2.11
N GLY A 183 8.43 -17.21 -1.71
CA GLY A 183 8.27 -18.54 -2.30
C GLY A 183 8.00 -18.49 -3.79
N GLU A 184 7.19 -17.53 -4.21
CA GLU A 184 6.92 -17.27 -5.63
C GLU A 184 7.01 -15.77 -5.95
N ARG A 185 7.49 -15.44 -7.14
CA ARG A 185 7.48 -14.09 -7.70
C ARG A 185 6.81 -14.12 -9.06
N VAL A 186 5.91 -13.17 -9.29
CA VAL A 186 5.19 -13.04 -10.57
C VAL A 186 5.34 -11.62 -11.11
N ALA A 187 5.32 -11.44 -12.41
CA ALA A 187 5.40 -10.13 -13.03
C ALA A 187 4.70 -10.09 -14.39
N THR A 188 4.27 -8.91 -14.81
CA THR A 188 3.66 -8.72 -16.12
C THR A 188 4.70 -8.63 -17.23
N GLY A 189 4.39 -9.17 -18.37
CA GLY A 189 5.03 -9.08 -19.70
C GLY A 189 6.51 -8.68 -19.70
N THR A 190 6.80 -7.49 -20.19
CA THR A 190 8.17 -6.96 -20.36
C THR A 190 8.88 -6.71 -19.02
N THR A 191 8.13 -6.36 -17.96
CA THR A 191 8.69 -6.22 -16.60
C THR A 191 9.29 -7.55 -16.16
N GLY A 192 8.54 -8.65 -16.28
CA GLY A 192 9.00 -9.97 -15.90
C GLY A 192 10.20 -10.47 -16.73
N GLN A 193 10.21 -10.16 -18.03
CA GLN A 193 11.36 -10.49 -18.87
C GLN A 193 12.63 -9.81 -18.35
N ARG A 194 12.59 -8.50 -18.12
CA ARG A 194 13.75 -7.73 -17.66
C ARG A 194 14.22 -8.14 -16.25
N LEU A 195 13.27 -8.50 -15.37
CA LEU A 195 13.59 -9.01 -14.03
C LEU A 195 14.30 -10.36 -14.09
N ASN A 196 13.93 -11.25 -15.02
CA ASN A 196 14.64 -12.50 -15.24
C ASN A 196 16.05 -12.26 -15.80
N GLU A 197 16.19 -11.36 -16.78
CA GLU A 197 17.50 -10.96 -17.33
C GLU A 197 18.43 -10.39 -16.23
N LEU A 198 17.89 -9.54 -15.34
CA LEU A 198 18.60 -9.03 -14.17
C LEU A 198 19.06 -10.17 -13.26
N ALA A 199 18.16 -11.07 -12.88
CA ALA A 199 18.47 -12.17 -11.98
C ALA A 199 19.55 -13.11 -12.55
N TRP A 200 19.48 -13.42 -13.84
CA TRP A 200 20.53 -14.21 -14.53
C TRP A 200 21.88 -13.51 -14.52
N SER A 201 21.92 -12.20 -14.72
CA SER A 201 23.16 -11.42 -14.65
C SER A 201 23.76 -11.42 -13.23
N ARG A 202 22.96 -11.64 -12.20
CA ARG A 202 23.39 -11.80 -10.80
C ARG A 202 23.76 -13.24 -10.41
N GLY A 203 23.71 -14.18 -11.35
CA GLY A 203 24.07 -15.58 -11.13
C GLY A 203 22.89 -16.49 -10.75
N TRP A 204 21.64 -16.02 -10.89
CA TRP A 204 20.49 -16.93 -10.80
C TRP A 204 20.54 -17.98 -11.90
N PRO A 205 20.16 -19.25 -11.65
CA PRO A 205 20.21 -20.28 -12.69
C PRO A 205 19.45 -19.88 -13.96
N SER A 206 20.09 -19.92 -15.12
CA SER A 206 19.51 -19.43 -16.38
C SER A 206 18.42 -20.33 -16.97
N ASP A 207 18.32 -21.55 -16.48
CA ASP A 207 17.29 -22.52 -16.82
C ASP A 207 16.01 -22.37 -15.97
N THR A 208 16.06 -21.52 -14.95
CA THR A 208 14.96 -21.28 -14.00
C THR A 208 14.59 -19.80 -14.00
N PRO A 209 13.34 -19.44 -14.31
CA PRO A 209 12.92 -18.05 -14.20
C PRO A 209 12.90 -17.59 -12.74
N TRP A 210 13.41 -16.39 -12.47
CA TRP A 210 13.35 -15.77 -11.15
C TRP A 210 11.93 -15.30 -10.82
N VAL A 211 11.21 -14.77 -11.85
CA VAL A 211 9.79 -14.46 -11.77
C VAL A 211 9.01 -15.25 -12.82
N THR A 212 7.84 -15.75 -12.46
CA THR A 212 6.86 -16.28 -13.42
C THR A 212 6.26 -15.11 -14.19
N ARG A 213 6.42 -15.14 -15.53
CA ARG A 213 5.97 -14.05 -16.40
C ARG A 213 4.54 -14.29 -16.88
N TYR A 214 3.66 -13.33 -16.60
CA TYR A 214 2.32 -13.27 -17.18
C TYR A 214 2.30 -12.48 -18.50
N GLN A 215 1.10 -12.29 -19.06
CA GLN A 215 0.92 -11.42 -20.22
C GLN A 215 1.33 -9.98 -19.89
N SER A 216 1.52 -9.14 -20.92
CA SER A 216 1.66 -7.71 -20.70
C SER A 216 0.36 -7.11 -20.15
N GLY A 217 0.42 -6.00 -19.40
CA GLY A 217 -0.75 -5.33 -18.84
C GLY A 217 -1.88 -5.19 -19.87
N PRO A 218 -1.66 -4.50 -21.02
CA PRO A 218 -2.67 -4.32 -22.06
C PRO A 218 -3.24 -5.61 -22.66
N MET A 219 -2.55 -6.73 -22.48
CA MET A 219 -2.99 -8.07 -22.94
C MET A 219 -3.61 -8.91 -21.80
N GLY A 220 -3.95 -8.29 -20.68
CA GLY A 220 -4.63 -8.92 -19.56
C GLY A 220 -3.71 -9.43 -18.43
N GLY A 221 -2.41 -9.11 -18.45
CA GLY A 221 -1.48 -9.51 -17.39
C GLY A 221 -1.88 -9.00 -16.02
N ASP A 222 -2.37 -7.76 -15.93
CA ASP A 222 -2.84 -7.16 -14.69
C ASP A 222 -4.09 -7.87 -14.15
N ALA A 223 -5.00 -8.29 -15.04
CA ALA A 223 -6.17 -9.10 -14.68
C ALA A 223 -5.78 -10.49 -14.15
N GLN A 224 -4.74 -11.12 -14.73
CA GLN A 224 -4.23 -12.41 -14.25
C GLN A 224 -3.64 -12.30 -12.84
N ILE A 225 -2.93 -11.22 -12.54
CA ILE A 225 -2.40 -10.97 -11.18
C ILE A 225 -3.53 -10.61 -10.22
N ALA A 226 -4.50 -9.77 -10.64
CA ALA A 226 -5.66 -9.43 -9.84
C ALA A 226 -6.48 -10.66 -9.43
N ASP A 227 -6.65 -11.61 -10.34
CA ASP A 227 -7.32 -12.88 -10.06
C ASP A 227 -6.57 -13.70 -8.98
N ARG A 228 -5.24 -13.78 -9.08
CA ARG A 228 -4.42 -14.44 -8.04
C ARG A 228 -4.56 -13.78 -6.68
N VAL A 229 -4.66 -12.45 -6.64
CA VAL A 229 -4.90 -11.72 -5.39
C VAL A 229 -6.26 -12.09 -4.80
N LEU A 230 -7.31 -12.11 -5.63
CA LEU A 230 -8.68 -12.47 -5.19
C LEU A 230 -8.77 -13.91 -4.66
N GLU A 231 -8.01 -14.84 -5.26
CA GLU A 231 -7.93 -16.23 -4.82
C GLU A 231 -7.03 -16.44 -3.59
N GLY A 232 -6.45 -15.37 -3.02
CA GLY A 232 -5.52 -15.45 -1.89
C GLY A 232 -4.16 -16.08 -2.24
N ARG A 233 -3.83 -16.19 -3.53
CA ARG A 233 -2.57 -16.76 -4.03
C ARG A 233 -1.50 -15.71 -4.33
N CYS A 234 -1.75 -14.43 -4.03
CA CYS A 234 -0.77 -13.35 -4.10
C CYS A 234 -1.02 -12.39 -2.93
N GLN A 235 -0.11 -12.36 -1.98
CA GLN A 235 -0.24 -11.64 -0.72
C GLN A 235 0.40 -10.25 -0.76
N ARG A 236 1.32 -10.02 -1.73
CA ARG A 236 1.97 -8.72 -1.85
C ARG A 236 2.11 -8.30 -3.31
N ALA A 237 1.65 -7.10 -3.62
CA ALA A 237 1.83 -6.46 -4.91
C ALA A 237 2.67 -5.19 -4.76
N ILE A 238 3.76 -5.09 -5.50
CA ILE A 238 4.54 -3.86 -5.68
C ILE A 238 4.28 -3.39 -7.10
N PHE A 239 3.52 -2.32 -7.21
CA PHE A 239 3.12 -1.75 -8.49
C PHE A 239 3.63 -0.32 -8.64
N PHE A 240 4.69 -0.12 -9.39
CA PHE A 240 5.21 1.22 -9.65
C PHE A 240 4.35 1.93 -10.68
N GLU A 241 3.45 2.76 -10.18
CA GLU A 241 2.55 3.55 -10.99
C GLU A 241 3.26 4.79 -11.54
N ASP A 242 3.03 5.09 -12.83
CA ASP A 242 3.36 6.38 -13.40
C ASP A 242 2.17 7.32 -13.20
N PRO A 243 2.28 8.35 -12.35
CA PRO A 243 1.19 9.27 -12.07
C PRO A 243 0.84 10.19 -13.25
N HIS A 244 1.63 10.17 -14.31
CA HIS A 244 1.45 10.98 -15.52
C HIS A 244 0.82 10.22 -16.68
N VAL A 245 0.60 8.90 -16.54
CA VAL A 245 -0.10 8.10 -17.56
C VAL A 245 -1.53 8.60 -17.72
N ALA A 246 -1.85 9.02 -18.94
CA ALA A 246 -3.20 9.39 -19.31
C ALA A 246 -4.08 8.12 -19.41
N ARG A 247 -5.30 8.23 -18.97
CA ARG A 247 -6.52 7.41 -18.98
C ARG A 247 -6.57 6.06 -19.73
N GLN A 248 -5.64 5.72 -20.60
CA GLN A 248 -5.71 4.51 -21.43
C GLN A 248 -5.49 3.20 -20.64
N HIS A 249 -4.83 3.26 -19.48
CA HIS A 249 -4.58 2.10 -18.59
C HIS A 249 -5.29 2.21 -17.24
N GLU A 250 -6.20 3.18 -17.08
CA GLU A 250 -6.89 3.41 -15.80
C GLU A 250 -7.73 2.19 -15.38
N ALA A 251 -8.30 1.47 -16.34
CA ALA A 251 -9.08 0.26 -16.06
C ALA A 251 -8.24 -0.86 -15.45
N ASP A 252 -7.03 -1.08 -15.96
CA ASP A 252 -6.14 -2.16 -15.50
C ASP A 252 -5.60 -1.87 -14.11
N ILE A 253 -5.21 -0.61 -13.84
CA ILE A 253 -4.81 -0.14 -12.51
C ILE A 253 -5.94 -0.35 -11.50
N GLN A 254 -7.17 -0.01 -11.88
CA GLN A 254 -8.34 -0.17 -11.05
C GLN A 254 -8.66 -1.65 -10.76
N LEU A 255 -8.39 -2.57 -11.68
CA LEU A 255 -8.60 -4.01 -11.44
C LEU A 255 -7.74 -4.51 -10.27
N LEU A 256 -6.45 -4.22 -10.27
CA LEU A 256 -5.57 -4.62 -9.18
C LEU A 256 -5.98 -3.95 -7.85
N GLU A 257 -6.29 -2.66 -7.88
CA GLU A 257 -6.76 -1.93 -6.69
C GLU A 257 -8.06 -2.52 -6.13
N ARG A 258 -9.00 -2.86 -7.01
CA ARG A 258 -10.24 -3.58 -6.66
C ARG A 258 -9.93 -4.93 -6.01
N ALA A 259 -9.03 -5.71 -6.60
CA ALA A 259 -8.67 -7.01 -6.06
C ALA A 259 -8.07 -6.90 -4.65
N VAL A 260 -7.05 -6.05 -4.46
CA VAL A 260 -6.42 -5.90 -3.13
C VAL A 260 -7.39 -5.35 -2.08
N THR A 261 -8.29 -4.43 -2.45
CA THR A 261 -9.28 -3.89 -1.51
C THR A 261 -10.40 -4.89 -1.18
N THR A 262 -10.71 -5.81 -2.08
CA THR A 262 -11.65 -6.92 -1.83
C THR A 262 -11.11 -7.88 -0.77
N VAL A 263 -9.82 -8.23 -0.84
CA VAL A 263 -9.13 -9.09 0.15
C VAL A 263 -8.29 -8.25 1.13
N THR A 264 -8.87 -7.19 1.61
CA THR A 264 -8.21 -6.08 2.34
C THR A 264 -7.34 -6.50 3.53
N ASP A 265 -7.64 -7.62 4.18
CA ASP A 265 -6.87 -8.14 5.33
C ASP A 265 -5.67 -9.00 4.92
N GLN A 266 -5.58 -9.40 3.65
CA GLN A 266 -4.61 -10.41 3.16
C GLN A 266 -3.59 -9.83 2.19
N ALA A 267 -3.96 -8.80 1.42
CA ALA A 267 -3.13 -8.26 0.36
C ALA A 267 -2.50 -6.93 0.73
N VAL A 268 -1.17 -6.89 0.70
CA VAL A 268 -0.36 -5.66 0.80
C VAL A 268 -0.14 -5.10 -0.60
N CYS A 269 -0.36 -3.80 -0.79
CA CYS A 269 -0.13 -3.11 -2.06
C CYS A 269 0.73 -1.86 -1.85
N ILE A 270 1.84 -1.76 -2.59
CA ILE A 270 2.78 -0.63 -2.55
C ILE A 270 2.89 -0.04 -3.95
N THR A 271 2.65 1.27 -4.09
CA THR A 271 2.52 1.93 -5.41
C THR A 271 3.65 2.91 -5.76
N ALA A 272 4.56 3.19 -4.84
CA ALA A 272 5.63 4.15 -5.08
C ALA A 272 7.02 3.56 -4.77
N PRO A 273 8.07 3.83 -5.61
CA PRO A 273 9.41 3.28 -5.42
C PRO A 273 10.01 3.58 -4.05
N ARG A 274 9.88 4.81 -3.56
CA ARG A 274 10.41 5.21 -2.26
C ARG A 274 9.77 4.44 -1.10
N VAL A 275 8.48 4.17 -1.19
CA VAL A 275 7.75 3.39 -0.17
C VAL A 275 8.17 1.93 -0.21
N ALA A 276 8.36 1.36 -1.42
CA ALA A 276 8.86 0.00 -1.59
C ALA A 276 10.28 -0.18 -1.05
N ALA A 277 11.19 0.77 -1.33
CA ALA A 277 12.55 0.73 -0.79
C ALA A 277 12.56 0.81 0.74
N ARG A 278 11.73 1.67 1.33
CA ARG A 278 11.58 1.78 2.79
C ARG A 278 11.07 0.47 3.40
N TRP A 279 10.06 -0.15 2.78
CA TRP A 279 9.57 -1.47 3.18
C TRP A 279 10.67 -2.53 3.09
N ALA A 280 11.38 -2.62 1.96
CA ALA A 280 12.42 -3.63 1.76
C ALA A 280 13.56 -3.50 2.79
N ALA A 281 13.96 -2.27 3.11
CA ALA A 281 14.96 -2.01 4.16
C ALA A 281 14.47 -2.51 5.54
N ALA A 282 13.21 -2.25 5.90
CA ALA A 282 12.63 -2.77 7.15
C ALA A 282 12.55 -4.30 7.14
N ALA A 283 12.16 -4.92 6.01
CA ALA A 283 12.09 -6.36 5.85
C ALA A 283 13.47 -7.05 5.98
N ALA A 284 14.54 -6.38 5.54
CA ALA A 284 15.92 -6.83 5.75
C ALA A 284 16.31 -6.77 7.23
N LEU A 285 16.00 -5.67 7.92
CA LEU A 285 16.28 -5.50 9.35
C LEU A 285 15.52 -6.47 10.24
N ARG A 286 14.27 -6.81 9.88
CA ARG A 286 13.44 -7.75 10.62
C ARG A 286 13.99 -9.19 10.57
N ALA A 287 14.78 -9.53 9.57
CA ALA A 287 15.33 -10.86 9.38
C ALA A 287 16.66 -11.13 10.13
N GLY A 288 17.34 -10.07 10.54
CA GLY A 288 18.58 -10.14 11.32
C GLY A 288 18.33 -10.09 12.80
#